data_dfbbc8acc4eeaafe3306c820c0fac474
#
_entry.id   dfbbc8acc4eeaafe3306c820c0fac474
#
_cell.length_a   1.000
_cell.length_b   1.000
_cell.length_c   1.000
_cell.angle_alpha   90.00
_cell.angle_beta   90.00
_cell.angle_gamma   90.00
#
_symmetry.space_group_name_H-M   'P 1'
#
loop_
_entity.id
_entity.type
_entity.pdbx_description
1 polymer ?
#
loop_
_entity_poly.entity_id
_entity_poly.type
_entity_poly.pdbx_seq_one_letter_code
_entity_poly.pdbx_strand_id
1 'polypeptide(L)'
;VFIPAIERQRNAQQPLAFVLLDIDHFKLYNDQYGHYAGDMVLKRVAHVLRESFQRKGELPARLGGEEFGVLMPGATMQDAVDAAETFRQRLEDLDLPHDGSPLHKVTCSIGVAARIPQQDDTAQRIYEEADGALYIAKRSGRNVVSPASS
;
A
#
# COMPACT_ATOMS: atom_id res chain seq x y z
N VAL A 1 10.56 -13.49 0.13
CA VAL A 1 9.41 -13.38 1.03
C VAL A 1 8.10 -13.57 0.27
N PHE A 2 7.97 -12.91 -0.86
CA PHE A 2 6.76 -12.96 -1.68
C PHE A 2 6.55 -14.37 -2.27
N ILE A 3 7.60 -14.96 -2.84
CA ILE A 3 7.50 -16.29 -3.48
C ILE A 3 7.11 -17.38 -2.48
N PRO A 4 7.74 -17.49 -1.30
CA PRO A 4 7.31 -18.48 -0.31
C PRO A 4 5.85 -18.26 0.16
N ALA A 5 5.39 -17.02 0.27
CA ALA A 5 4.01 -16.75 0.65
C ALA A 5 3.02 -17.24 -0.42
N ILE A 6 3.33 -17.01 -1.70
CA ILE A 6 2.50 -17.51 -2.80
C ILE A 6 2.41 -19.03 -2.74
N GLU A 7 3.52 -19.71 -2.56
CA GLU A 7 3.56 -21.18 -2.51
C GLU A 7 2.75 -21.70 -1.33
N ARG A 8 2.91 -21.13 -0.14
CA ARG A 8 2.17 -21.54 1.04
C ARG A 8 0.66 -21.39 0.86
N GLN A 9 0.23 -20.23 0.35
CA GLN A 9 -1.20 -19.95 0.18
C GLN A 9 -1.80 -20.76 -0.96
N ARG A 10 -1.02 -21.04 -2.02
CA ARG A 10 -1.44 -21.93 -3.09
C ARG A 10 -1.67 -23.34 -2.56
N ASN A 11 -0.72 -23.87 -1.80
CA ASN A 11 -0.82 -25.24 -1.28
C ASN A 11 -1.97 -25.38 -0.28
N ALA A 12 -2.22 -24.35 0.51
CA ALA A 12 -3.30 -24.34 1.49
C ALA A 12 -4.65 -23.96 0.90
N GLN A 13 -4.70 -23.55 -0.36
CA GLN A 13 -5.89 -23.01 -1.03
C GLN A 13 -6.51 -21.85 -0.23
N GLN A 14 -5.64 -20.96 0.25
CA GLN A 14 -6.02 -19.81 1.05
C GLN A 14 -5.71 -18.51 0.31
N PRO A 15 -6.45 -17.42 0.61
CA PRO A 15 -6.21 -16.16 -0.07
C PRO A 15 -4.87 -15.54 0.30
N LEU A 16 -4.40 -14.69 -0.59
CA LEU A 16 -3.23 -13.84 -0.40
C LEU A 16 -3.59 -12.46 -0.93
N ALA A 17 -3.40 -11.44 -0.12
CA ALA A 17 -3.59 -10.07 -0.57
C ALA A 17 -2.26 -9.33 -0.58
N PHE A 18 -2.15 -8.37 -1.47
CA PHE A 18 -1.02 -7.46 -1.54
C PHE A 18 -1.54 -6.04 -1.66
N VAL A 19 -1.08 -5.19 -0.74
CA VAL A 19 -1.42 -3.78 -0.68
C VAL A 19 -0.22 -3.00 -1.18
N LEU A 20 -0.41 -2.15 -2.18
CA LEU A 20 0.63 -1.30 -2.74
C LEU A 20 0.21 0.15 -2.58
N LEU A 21 1.05 0.96 -1.99
CA LEU A 21 0.72 2.37 -1.75
C LEU A 21 1.85 3.30 -2.14
N ASP A 22 1.47 4.53 -2.41
CA ASP A 22 2.37 5.59 -2.84
C ASP A 22 1.93 6.88 -2.14
N ILE A 23 2.90 7.62 -1.62
CA ILE A 23 2.60 8.91 -0.96
C ILE A 23 2.26 9.94 -2.02
N ASP A 24 1.09 10.55 -1.90
CA ASP A 24 0.58 11.51 -2.87
C ASP A 24 1.46 12.76 -2.95
N HIS A 25 1.81 13.16 -4.17
CA HIS A 25 2.58 14.38 -4.43
C HIS A 25 3.91 14.46 -3.66
N PHE A 26 4.57 13.30 -3.47
CA PHE A 26 5.78 13.26 -2.66
C PHE A 26 6.95 14.00 -3.30
N LYS A 27 7.07 13.97 -4.63
CA LYS A 27 8.10 14.74 -5.32
C LYS A 27 7.94 16.24 -5.03
N LEU A 28 6.71 16.72 -5.10
CA LEU A 28 6.40 18.11 -4.78
C LEU A 28 6.73 18.43 -3.33
N TYR A 29 6.46 17.49 -2.41
CA TYR A 29 6.84 17.65 -1.01
C TYR A 29 8.35 17.84 -0.86
N ASN A 30 9.15 16.98 -1.47
CA ASN A 30 10.61 17.08 -1.43
C ASN A 30 11.10 18.39 -2.04
N ASP A 31 10.52 18.82 -3.15
CA ASP A 31 10.89 20.07 -3.81
C ASP A 31 10.61 21.27 -2.91
N GLN A 32 9.55 21.21 -2.13
CA GLN A 32 9.14 22.33 -1.27
C GLN A 32 9.82 22.32 0.10
N TYR A 33 9.94 21.14 0.73
CA TYR A 33 10.42 21.02 2.11
C TYR A 33 11.83 20.45 2.23
N GLY A 34 12.38 19.90 1.14
CA GLY A 34 13.72 19.30 1.13
C GLY A 34 13.71 17.80 1.44
N HIS A 35 14.80 17.13 1.04
CA HIS A 35 14.91 15.69 1.18
C HIS A 35 14.95 15.22 2.64
N TYR A 36 15.51 16.02 3.55
CA TYR A 36 15.52 15.62 4.95
C TYR A 36 14.10 15.53 5.50
N ALA A 37 13.27 16.54 5.24
CA ALA A 37 11.87 16.51 5.65
C ALA A 37 11.12 15.37 4.98
N GLY A 38 11.40 15.09 3.71
CA GLY A 38 10.83 13.96 2.99
C GLY A 38 11.18 12.63 3.65
N ASP A 39 12.44 12.45 4.05
CA ASP A 39 12.87 11.24 4.75
C ASP A 39 12.13 11.08 6.09
N MET A 40 11.88 12.17 6.79
CA MET A 40 11.12 12.10 8.04
C MET A 40 9.68 11.70 7.81
N VAL A 41 9.06 12.17 6.72
CA VAL A 41 7.71 11.73 6.32
C VAL A 41 7.70 10.24 6.01
N LEU A 42 8.70 9.76 5.25
CA LEU A 42 8.80 8.34 4.92
C LEU A 42 8.91 7.48 6.18
N LYS A 43 9.69 7.90 7.16
CA LYS A 43 9.82 7.20 8.44
C LYS A 43 8.51 7.18 9.19
N ARG A 44 7.77 8.29 9.18
CA ARG A 44 6.48 8.39 9.84
C ARG A 44 5.46 7.46 9.19
N VAL A 45 5.42 7.46 7.86
CA VAL A 45 4.55 6.55 7.09
C VAL A 45 4.89 5.10 7.41
N ALA A 46 6.17 4.75 7.42
CA ALA A 46 6.60 3.39 7.73
C ALA A 46 6.14 2.97 9.14
N HIS A 47 6.22 3.89 10.11
CA HIS A 47 5.79 3.61 11.47
C HIS A 47 4.28 3.33 11.54
N VAL A 48 3.47 4.20 10.94
CA VAL A 48 2.02 4.02 10.91
C VAL A 48 1.65 2.73 10.18
N LEU A 49 2.37 2.43 9.10
CA LEU A 49 2.14 1.19 8.34
C LEU A 49 2.39 -0.05 9.21
N ARG A 50 3.51 -0.08 9.92
CA ARG A 50 3.81 -1.20 10.82
C ARG A 50 2.79 -1.34 11.93
N GLU A 51 2.30 -0.24 12.48
CA GLU A 51 1.26 -0.28 13.50
C GLU A 51 -0.09 -0.76 12.96
N SER A 52 -0.36 -0.48 11.69
CA SER A 52 -1.64 -0.82 11.08
C SER A 52 -1.71 -2.27 10.59
N PHE A 53 -0.56 -2.92 10.37
CA PHE A 53 -0.50 -4.27 9.81
C PHE A 53 0.34 -5.16 10.71
N GLN A 54 -0.25 -5.61 11.81
CA GLN A 54 0.43 -6.40 12.84
C GLN A 54 -0.08 -7.84 12.96
N ARG A 55 -1.00 -8.27 12.10
CA ARG A 55 -1.45 -9.66 12.13
C ARG A 55 -0.32 -10.59 11.76
N LYS A 56 -0.39 -11.82 12.30
CA LYS A 56 0.61 -12.84 12.03
C LYS A 56 0.78 -13.04 10.52
N GLY A 57 2.02 -12.96 10.06
CA GLY A 57 2.36 -13.14 8.64
C GLY A 57 2.27 -11.89 7.79
N GLU A 58 1.70 -10.80 8.30
CA GLU A 58 1.67 -9.55 7.55
C GLU A 58 3.07 -8.94 7.51
N LEU A 59 3.49 -8.49 6.32
CA LEU A 59 4.84 -8.01 6.08
C LEU A 59 4.79 -6.65 5.40
N PRO A 60 4.78 -5.55 6.17
CA PRO A 60 4.92 -4.21 5.60
C PRO A 60 6.38 -3.93 5.27
N ALA A 61 6.62 -3.25 4.14
CA ALA A 61 7.97 -2.90 3.71
C ALA A 61 7.96 -1.69 2.80
N ARG A 62 9.04 -0.92 2.84
CA ARG A 62 9.29 0.10 1.84
C ARG A 62 9.90 -0.58 0.62
N LEU A 63 9.31 -0.35 -0.55
CA LEU A 63 9.77 -0.97 -1.79
C LEU A 63 10.77 -0.10 -2.55
N GLY A 64 10.75 1.19 -2.32
CA GLY A 64 11.66 2.15 -2.93
C GLY A 64 11.00 3.51 -3.07
N GLY A 65 11.79 4.60 -3.11
CA GLY A 65 11.22 5.93 -3.21
C GLY A 65 10.15 6.20 -2.16
N GLU A 66 8.97 6.54 -2.63
CA GLU A 66 7.79 6.76 -1.79
C GLU A 66 6.79 5.60 -1.84
N GLU A 67 7.21 4.43 -2.33
CA GLU A 67 6.34 3.27 -2.50
C GLU A 67 6.51 2.27 -1.36
N PHE A 68 5.39 1.83 -0.80
CA PHE A 68 5.34 0.83 0.26
C PHE A 68 4.41 -0.30 -0.13
N GLY A 69 4.66 -1.49 0.40
CA GLY A 69 3.81 -2.64 0.16
C GLY A 69 3.56 -3.41 1.44
N VAL A 70 2.44 -4.12 1.48
CA VAL A 70 2.13 -5.03 2.58
C VAL A 70 1.63 -6.34 2.01
N LEU A 71 2.31 -7.41 2.37
CA LEU A 71 1.87 -8.75 2.02
C LEU A 71 0.97 -9.26 3.15
N MET A 72 -0.20 -9.76 2.79
CA MET A 72 -1.22 -10.17 3.77
C MET A 72 -1.70 -11.59 3.49
N PRO A 73 -0.95 -12.62 3.95
CA PRO A 73 -1.40 -14.01 3.80
C PRO A 73 -2.69 -14.25 4.58
N GLY A 74 -3.64 -14.93 3.95
CA GLY A 74 -4.92 -15.24 4.56
C GLY A 74 -5.99 -14.17 4.41
N ALA A 75 -5.65 -13.01 3.88
CA ALA A 75 -6.61 -11.92 3.73
C ALA A 75 -7.38 -12.03 2.41
N THR A 76 -8.69 -11.84 2.49
CA THR A 76 -9.53 -11.67 1.31
C THR A 76 -9.38 -10.24 0.78
N MET A 77 -9.94 -9.97 -0.40
CA MET A 77 -9.96 -8.61 -0.94
C MET A 77 -10.64 -7.64 0.06
N GLN A 78 -11.76 -8.04 0.66
CA GLN A 78 -12.46 -7.17 1.60
C GLN A 78 -11.62 -6.89 2.84
N ASP A 79 -10.96 -7.92 3.39
CA ASP A 79 -10.07 -7.74 4.55
C ASP A 79 -8.96 -6.75 4.25
N ALA A 80 -8.36 -6.88 3.07
CA ALA A 80 -7.23 -6.03 2.68
C ALA A 80 -7.68 -4.59 2.40
N VAL A 81 -8.82 -4.42 1.73
CA VAL A 81 -9.38 -3.09 1.47
C VAL A 81 -9.71 -2.39 2.78
N ASP A 82 -10.33 -3.10 3.74
CA ASP A 82 -10.67 -2.52 5.03
C ASP A 82 -9.41 -2.09 5.81
N ALA A 83 -8.39 -2.94 5.81
CA ALA A 83 -7.12 -2.63 6.48
C ALA A 83 -6.41 -1.45 5.82
N ALA A 84 -6.41 -1.42 4.48
CA ALA A 84 -5.81 -0.33 3.72
C ALA A 84 -6.54 0.99 3.98
N GLU A 85 -7.86 0.95 4.05
CA GLU A 85 -8.66 2.15 4.33
C GLU A 85 -8.39 2.68 5.74
N THR A 86 -8.26 1.79 6.71
CA THR A 86 -7.89 2.19 8.07
C THR A 86 -6.53 2.87 8.09
N PHE A 87 -5.55 2.31 7.37
CA PHE A 87 -4.22 2.92 7.27
C PHE A 87 -4.29 4.29 6.59
N ARG A 88 -4.99 4.38 5.46
CA ARG A 88 -5.13 5.64 4.72
C ARG A 88 -5.70 6.72 5.63
N GLN A 89 -6.76 6.39 6.38
CA GLN A 89 -7.40 7.35 7.27
C GLN A 89 -6.48 7.77 8.42
N ARG A 90 -5.72 6.82 8.98
CA ARG A 90 -4.75 7.15 10.04
C ARG A 90 -3.69 8.12 9.55
N LEU A 91 -3.19 7.92 8.33
CA LEU A 91 -2.19 8.82 7.76
C LEU A 91 -2.78 10.22 7.56
N GLU A 92 -3.97 10.27 7.00
CA GLU A 92 -4.66 11.56 6.79
C GLU A 92 -4.89 12.27 8.13
N ASP A 93 -5.29 11.55 9.16
CA ASP A 93 -5.60 12.11 10.49
C ASP A 93 -4.37 12.64 11.23
N LEU A 94 -3.15 12.28 10.81
CA LEU A 94 -1.95 12.84 11.38
C LEU A 94 -1.79 14.33 11.06
N ASP A 95 -2.49 14.80 10.03
CA ASP A 95 -2.43 16.21 9.60
C ASP A 95 -0.99 16.69 9.35
N LEU A 96 -0.17 15.84 8.75
CA LEU A 96 1.20 16.23 8.40
C LEU A 96 1.14 17.30 7.30
N PRO A 97 1.66 18.51 7.54
CA PRO A 97 1.51 19.60 6.57
C PRO A 97 2.14 19.30 5.22
N HIS A 98 1.43 19.64 4.16
CA HIS A 98 1.91 19.53 2.78
C HIS A 98 1.20 20.61 1.96
N ASP A 99 1.74 21.82 1.99
CA ASP A 99 1.09 22.99 1.41
C ASP A 99 0.83 22.88 -0.09
N GLY A 100 1.69 22.13 -0.80
CA GLY A 100 1.56 21.97 -2.25
C GLY A 100 0.50 20.95 -2.67
N SER A 101 -0.07 20.17 -1.76
CA SER A 101 -1.10 19.22 -2.12
C SER A 101 -2.49 19.83 -1.99
N PRO A 102 -3.48 19.29 -2.74
CA PRO A 102 -4.86 19.83 -2.69
C PRO A 102 -5.49 19.86 -1.30
N LEU A 103 -5.20 18.87 -0.46
CA LEU A 103 -5.74 18.79 0.89
C LEU A 103 -4.84 19.44 1.95
N HIS A 104 -3.68 19.99 1.52
CA HIS A 104 -2.70 20.66 2.38
C HIS A 104 -2.12 19.74 3.46
N LYS A 105 -2.17 18.44 3.27
CA LYS A 105 -1.59 17.44 4.17
C LYS A 105 -1.13 16.21 3.39
N VAL A 106 -0.27 15.41 4.03
CA VAL A 106 0.24 14.17 3.45
C VAL A 106 -0.86 13.13 3.43
N THR A 107 -1.10 12.56 2.25
CA THR A 107 -2.05 11.46 2.04
C THR A 107 -1.40 10.40 1.16
N CYS A 108 -2.08 9.29 0.96
CA CYS A 108 -1.59 8.23 0.08
C CYS A 108 -2.70 7.67 -0.79
N SER A 109 -2.29 7.12 -1.93
CA SER A 109 -3.15 6.36 -2.81
C SER A 109 -2.78 4.90 -2.70
N ILE A 110 -3.75 4.01 -2.72
CA ILE A 110 -3.54 2.59 -2.43
C ILE A 110 -4.23 1.72 -3.47
N GLY A 111 -3.48 0.72 -3.98
CA GLY A 111 -4.04 -0.34 -4.81
C GLY A 111 -3.96 -1.66 -4.06
N VAL A 112 -4.97 -2.51 -4.22
CA VAL A 112 -5.05 -3.80 -3.54
C VAL A 112 -5.33 -4.90 -4.56
N ALA A 113 -4.52 -5.97 -4.51
CA ALA A 113 -4.77 -7.20 -5.25
C ALA A 113 -4.98 -8.33 -4.25
N ALA A 114 -5.91 -9.23 -4.54
CA ALA A 114 -6.15 -10.38 -3.67
C ALA A 114 -6.71 -11.53 -4.49
N ARG A 115 -6.24 -12.74 -4.18
CA ARG A 115 -6.72 -13.96 -4.80
C ARG A 115 -6.27 -15.18 -4.02
N ILE A 116 -6.88 -16.34 -4.30
CA ILE A 116 -6.31 -17.60 -3.92
C ILE A 116 -5.31 -17.96 -5.02
N PRO A 117 -3.99 -18.02 -4.74
CA PRO A 117 -3.00 -18.22 -5.80
C PRO A 117 -3.22 -19.53 -6.55
N GLN A 118 -3.15 -19.45 -7.88
CA GLN A 118 -3.22 -20.59 -8.77
C GLN A 118 -1.81 -21.01 -9.18
N GLN A 119 -1.70 -22.11 -9.88
CA GLN A 119 -0.40 -22.70 -10.21
C GLN A 119 0.49 -21.77 -11.05
N ASP A 120 -0.12 -20.95 -11.89
CA ASP A 120 0.60 -20.02 -12.77
C ASP A 120 0.76 -18.61 -12.21
N ASP A 121 0.29 -18.37 -10.99
CA ASP A 121 0.44 -17.05 -10.37
C ASP A 121 1.89 -16.81 -9.94
N THR A 122 2.37 -15.60 -10.19
CA THR A 122 3.71 -15.17 -9.84
C THR A 122 3.66 -13.91 -8.99
N ALA A 123 4.76 -13.63 -8.30
CA ALA A 123 4.91 -12.38 -7.52
C ALA A 123 4.75 -11.17 -8.42
N GLN A 124 5.37 -11.21 -9.61
CA GLN A 124 5.29 -10.10 -10.55
C GLN A 124 3.85 -9.82 -10.97
N ARG A 125 3.07 -10.88 -11.25
CA ARG A 125 1.69 -10.72 -11.68
C ARG A 125 0.82 -10.08 -10.60
N ILE A 126 0.99 -10.51 -9.35
CA ILE A 126 0.24 -9.95 -8.22
C ILE A 126 0.63 -8.49 -8.01
N TYR A 127 1.93 -8.17 -8.09
CA TYR A 127 2.40 -6.79 -8.02
C TYR A 127 1.80 -5.93 -9.12
N GLU A 128 1.80 -6.41 -10.36
CA GLU A 128 1.28 -5.66 -11.50
C GLU A 128 -0.21 -5.37 -11.35
N GLU A 129 -0.97 -6.31 -10.79
CA GLU A 129 -2.40 -6.08 -10.54
C GLU A 129 -2.62 -5.00 -9.48
N ALA A 130 -1.84 -5.03 -8.40
CA ALA A 130 -1.91 -4.00 -7.37
C ALA A 130 -1.46 -2.65 -7.92
N ASP A 131 -0.43 -2.64 -8.78
CA ASP A 131 0.06 -1.43 -9.43
C ASP A 131 -0.98 -0.82 -10.36
N GLY A 132 -1.70 -1.65 -11.11
CA GLY A 132 -2.81 -1.19 -11.93
C GLY A 132 -3.93 -0.56 -11.11
N ALA A 133 -4.25 -1.17 -9.96
CA ALA A 133 -5.24 -0.61 -9.05
C ALA A 133 -4.76 0.70 -8.43
N LEU A 134 -3.48 0.79 -8.10
CA LEU A 134 -2.88 2.03 -7.59
C LEU A 134 -2.98 3.15 -8.63
N TYR A 135 -2.72 2.83 -9.88
CA TYR A 135 -2.87 3.80 -10.98
C TYR A 135 -4.30 4.34 -11.03
N ILE A 136 -5.30 3.46 -10.88
CA ILE A 136 -6.70 3.87 -10.85
C ILE A 136 -6.97 4.78 -9.65
N ALA A 137 -6.42 4.47 -8.48
CA ALA A 137 -6.55 5.31 -7.30
C ALA A 137 -6.02 6.72 -7.56
N LYS A 138 -4.85 6.82 -8.20
CA LYS A 138 -4.26 8.11 -8.55
C LYS A 138 -5.12 8.89 -9.54
N ARG A 139 -5.72 8.19 -10.50
CA ARG A 139 -6.61 8.79 -11.50
C ARG A 139 -7.96 9.19 -10.92
N SER A 140 -8.37 8.58 -9.81
CA SER A 140 -9.66 8.84 -9.16
C SER A 140 -9.59 10.00 -8.15
N GLY A 141 -8.50 10.75 -8.15
CA GLY A 141 -8.36 11.93 -7.29
C GLY A 141 -7.37 11.73 -6.15
N ARG A 142 -6.69 10.61 -6.09
CA ARG A 142 -5.75 10.27 -5.00
C ARG A 142 -6.44 10.14 -3.65
N ASN A 143 -5.68 9.87 -2.60
CA ASN A 143 -6.19 9.71 -1.24
C ASN A 143 -7.37 8.75 -1.19
N VAL A 144 -7.20 7.56 -1.76
CA VAL A 144 -8.27 6.57 -1.88
C VAL A 144 -7.67 5.17 -2.04
N VAL A 145 -8.43 4.16 -1.66
CA VAL A 145 -8.11 2.74 -1.87
C VAL A 145 -8.88 2.25 -3.09
N SER A 146 -8.17 1.59 -4.01
CA SER A 146 -8.78 1.00 -5.20
C SER A 146 -8.47 -0.49 -5.26
N PRO A 147 -9.48 -1.37 -5.29
CA PRO A 147 -9.25 -2.80 -5.48
C PRO A 147 -8.99 -3.11 -6.94
N ALA A 148 -8.15 -4.12 -7.19
CA ALA A 148 -7.92 -4.61 -8.54
C ALA A 148 -9.17 -5.35 -9.03
N SER A 149 -9.44 -5.22 -10.33
CA SER A 149 -10.51 -5.99 -10.96
C SER A 149 -10.12 -7.47 -11.02
N SER A 150 -11.05 -8.33 -10.77
CA SER A 150 -10.85 -9.78 -10.86
C SER A 150 -10.99 -10.25 -12.31
#